data_71b2fae25ac3d45e7bd2fb2d02c11242
#
_entry.id   71b2fae25ac3d45e7bd2fb2d02c11242
#
_cell.length_a   1.000
_cell.length_b   1.000
_cell.length_c   1.000
_cell.angle_alpha   90.00
_cell.angle_beta   90.00
_cell.angle_gamma   90.00
#
_symmetry.space_group_name_H-M   'P 1'
#
loop_
_entity.id
_entity.type
_entity.pdbx_description
1 polymer ?
#
loop_
_entity_poly.entity_id
_entity_poly.type
_entity_poly.pdbx_seq_one_letter_code
_entity_poly.pdbx_strand_id
1 'polypeptide(L)'
;MINAQDIKNGTCIRMDGKLYFCIEFLHVKPGKGNTFMRTKLKDVVSGYVLERRFNIGEKLEDVRVERRPYQFLYKEGDDYIFMNQETFDQHPIAHDLINGVDFLLEGMTLDVVSDASTETVLYADMPIKVQMKITYTEPGLKGDTATTTLKPATVESGATVRVPLFINEGETIEIDTRDGSYVGRVKA
;
A
#
# COMPACT_ATOMS: atom_id res chain seq x y z
N MET A 1 2.73 -17.00 19.18
CA MET A 1 3.80 -16.42 20.06
C MET A 1 5.16 -16.86 19.58
N ILE A 2 6.02 -15.93 19.19
CA ILE A 2 7.42 -16.18 18.82
C ILE A 2 8.36 -15.54 19.84
N ASN A 3 9.62 -15.97 19.86
CA ASN A 3 10.63 -15.21 20.61
C ASN A 3 11.15 -14.05 19.74
N ALA A 4 11.54 -12.96 20.38
CA ALA A 4 12.07 -11.79 19.67
C ALA A 4 13.26 -12.11 18.75
N GLN A 5 14.07 -13.10 19.10
CA GLN A 5 15.18 -13.57 18.27
C GLN A 5 14.75 -14.26 16.96
N ASP A 6 13.49 -14.68 16.86
CA ASP A 6 12.95 -15.39 15.70
C ASP A 6 12.27 -14.43 14.71
N ILE A 7 12.21 -13.13 15.04
CA ILE A 7 11.63 -12.09 14.18
C ILE A 7 12.44 -11.95 12.88
N LYS A 8 11.73 -11.82 11.78
CA LYS A 8 12.30 -11.66 10.42
C LYS A 8 11.54 -10.58 9.66
N ASN A 9 12.11 -10.13 8.56
CA ASN A 9 11.37 -9.24 7.64
C ASN A 9 10.08 -9.92 7.17
N GLY A 10 8.98 -9.16 7.22
CA GLY A 10 7.63 -9.67 6.93
C GLY A 10 6.91 -10.33 8.11
N THR A 11 7.57 -10.55 9.25
CA THR A 11 6.89 -11.02 10.46
C THR A 11 5.89 -9.95 10.92
N CYS A 12 4.62 -10.34 11.06
CA CYS A 12 3.59 -9.49 11.63
C CYS A 12 3.46 -9.78 13.12
N ILE A 13 3.53 -8.75 13.94
CA ILE A 13 3.36 -8.84 15.40
C ILE A 13 2.26 -7.90 15.87
N ARG A 14 1.57 -8.31 16.96
CA ARG A 14 0.64 -7.44 17.67
C ARG A 14 1.36 -6.82 18.88
N MET A 15 1.28 -5.51 18.99
CA MET A 15 1.85 -4.75 20.10
C MET A 15 0.96 -3.55 20.43
N ASP A 16 0.59 -3.38 21.69
CA ASP A 16 -0.27 -2.29 22.16
C ASP A 16 -1.60 -2.17 21.38
N GLY A 17 -2.19 -3.31 21.00
CA GLY A 17 -3.43 -3.39 20.23
C GLY A 17 -3.31 -3.07 18.73
N LYS A 18 -2.10 -2.77 18.24
CA LYS A 18 -1.81 -2.49 16.84
C LYS A 18 -0.99 -3.60 16.21
N LEU A 19 -1.08 -3.69 14.89
CA LEU A 19 -0.33 -4.65 14.10
C LEU A 19 0.85 -3.95 13.40
N TYR A 20 2.00 -4.62 13.44
CA TYR A 20 3.22 -4.11 12.84
C TYR A 20 3.90 -5.18 12.00
N PHE A 21 4.36 -4.81 10.81
CA PHE A 21 5.28 -5.62 10.04
C PHE A 21 6.73 -5.26 10.37
N CYS A 22 7.54 -6.26 10.64
CA CYS A 22 8.99 -6.09 10.71
C CYS A 22 9.55 -5.88 9.30
N ILE A 23 10.11 -4.71 9.05
CA ILE A 23 10.72 -4.35 7.77
C ILE A 23 12.24 -4.41 7.80
N GLU A 24 12.84 -4.35 8.99
CA GLU A 24 14.28 -4.49 9.20
C GLU A 24 14.53 -5.06 10.59
N PHE A 25 15.48 -5.95 10.71
CA PHE A 25 15.91 -6.48 12.00
C PHE A 25 17.42 -6.61 12.06
N LEU A 26 17.97 -6.41 13.25
CA LEU A 26 19.40 -6.55 13.51
C LEU A 26 19.62 -7.18 14.89
N HIS A 27 20.37 -8.26 14.92
CA HIS A 27 20.81 -8.89 16.16
C HIS A 27 22.07 -8.20 16.68
N VAL A 28 21.93 -7.43 17.75
CA VAL A 28 23.02 -6.65 18.33
C VAL A 28 23.63 -7.38 19.51
N LYS A 29 24.91 -7.69 19.40
CA LYS A 29 25.73 -8.29 20.48
C LYS A 29 26.73 -7.24 20.95
N PRO A 30 26.40 -6.42 21.95
CA PRO A 30 27.34 -5.42 22.47
C PRO A 30 28.49 -6.12 23.21
N GLY A 31 29.68 -5.54 23.16
CA GLY A 31 30.84 -6.06 23.89
C GLY A 31 30.68 -6.08 25.40
N LYS A 32 29.80 -5.22 25.93
CA LYS A 32 29.32 -5.18 27.31
C LYS A 32 27.81 -4.99 27.32
N GLY A 33 27.08 -5.83 28.05
CA GLY A 33 25.63 -5.78 28.16
C GLY A 33 24.91 -6.94 27.48
N ASN A 34 23.57 -6.95 27.62
CA ASN A 34 22.74 -8.01 27.08
C ASN A 34 22.56 -7.88 25.56
N THR A 35 22.52 -9.00 24.89
CA THR A 35 22.16 -9.07 23.48
C THR A 35 20.69 -8.70 23.29
N PHE A 36 20.38 -7.95 22.25
CA PHE A 36 19.01 -7.52 21.91
C PHE A 36 18.78 -7.52 20.40
N MET A 37 17.50 -7.56 20.02
CA MET A 37 17.05 -7.35 18.65
C MET A 37 16.65 -5.89 18.46
N ARG A 38 17.24 -5.22 17.49
CA ARG A 38 16.79 -3.90 17.02
C ARG A 38 15.95 -4.11 15.76
N THR A 39 14.74 -3.59 15.78
CA THR A 39 13.80 -3.78 14.67
C THR A 39 13.24 -2.45 14.21
N LYS A 40 12.97 -2.35 12.91
CA LYS A 40 12.07 -1.32 12.37
C LYS A 40 10.73 -1.97 12.07
N LEU A 41 9.70 -1.42 12.65
CA LEU A 41 8.34 -1.90 12.59
C LEU A 41 7.47 -0.90 11.86
N LYS A 42 6.77 -1.35 10.82
CA LYS A 42 5.81 -0.55 10.07
C LYS A 42 4.40 -0.86 10.57
N ASP A 43 3.70 0.14 11.08
CA ASP A 43 2.28 0.04 11.42
C ASP A 43 1.46 -0.34 10.18
N VAL A 44 0.64 -1.36 10.31
CA VAL A 44 -0.11 -1.95 9.19
C VAL A 44 -1.14 -0.97 8.62
N VAL A 45 -1.78 -0.18 9.48
CA VAL A 45 -2.86 0.74 9.08
C VAL A 45 -2.31 2.10 8.68
N SER A 46 -1.50 2.72 9.54
CA SER A 46 -0.99 4.09 9.29
C SER A 46 0.23 4.14 8.40
N GLY A 47 0.93 3.01 8.19
CA GLY A 47 2.19 2.96 7.46
C GLY A 47 3.37 3.60 8.20
N TYR A 48 3.15 4.12 9.41
CA TYR A 48 4.20 4.76 10.20
C TYR A 48 5.28 3.76 10.62
N VAL A 49 6.53 4.16 10.52
CA VAL A 49 7.68 3.32 10.87
C VAL A 49 8.26 3.76 12.20
N LEU A 50 8.40 2.82 13.13
CA LEU A 50 9.06 3.04 14.41
C LEU A 50 10.22 2.05 14.60
N GLU A 51 11.21 2.46 15.36
CA GLU A 51 12.29 1.59 15.81
C GLU A 51 11.99 1.03 17.21
N ARG A 52 12.09 -0.27 17.38
CA ARG A 52 11.88 -0.95 18.66
C ARG A 52 13.03 -1.91 18.95
N ARG A 53 13.40 -1.98 20.24
CA ARG A 53 14.36 -2.97 20.77
C ARG A 53 13.60 -4.00 21.58
N PHE A 54 13.92 -5.26 21.37
CA PHE A 54 13.40 -6.39 22.13
C PHE A 54 14.55 -7.14 22.77
N ASN A 55 14.38 -7.57 24.01
CA ASN A 55 15.36 -8.41 24.67
C ASN A 55 15.32 -9.83 24.09
N ILE A 56 16.46 -10.51 24.10
CA ILE A 56 16.52 -11.93 23.71
C ILE A 56 15.64 -12.74 24.66
N GLY A 57 14.77 -13.58 24.08
CA GLY A 57 13.80 -14.39 24.84
C GLY A 57 12.48 -13.69 25.17
N GLU A 58 12.35 -12.40 24.88
CA GLU A 58 11.06 -11.71 24.97
C GLU A 58 10.03 -12.36 24.06
N LYS A 59 8.82 -12.60 24.59
CA LYS A 59 7.72 -13.20 23.83
C LYS A 59 6.93 -12.14 23.11
N LEU A 60 6.75 -12.35 21.80
CA LEU A 60 5.96 -11.45 20.94
C LEU A 60 4.74 -12.22 20.43
N GLU A 61 3.61 -11.52 20.38
CA GLU A 61 2.41 -12.07 19.75
C GLU A 61 2.56 -11.96 18.23
N ASP A 62 2.89 -13.06 17.58
CA ASP A 62 2.91 -13.13 16.11
C ASP A 62 1.50 -13.33 15.57
N VAL A 63 1.21 -12.67 14.46
CA VAL A 63 -0.05 -12.78 13.73
C VAL A 63 0.24 -13.35 12.35
N ARG A 64 -0.36 -14.50 12.05
CA ARG A 64 -0.29 -15.07 10.72
C ARG A 64 -1.22 -14.30 9.80
N VAL A 65 -0.67 -13.74 8.74
CA VAL A 65 -1.44 -13.01 7.71
C VAL A 65 -1.55 -13.84 6.45
N GLU A 66 -2.69 -13.72 5.78
CA GLU A 66 -2.95 -14.28 4.46
C GLU A 66 -3.20 -13.15 3.48
N ARG A 67 -2.70 -13.33 2.25
CA ARG A 67 -2.89 -12.39 1.15
C ARG A 67 -3.66 -13.11 0.05
N ARG A 68 -4.80 -12.53 -0.35
CA ARG A 68 -5.67 -13.09 -1.38
C ARG A 68 -6.13 -12.03 -2.36
N PRO A 69 -6.35 -12.39 -3.65
CA PRO A 69 -6.87 -11.46 -4.63
C PRO A 69 -8.38 -11.24 -4.45
N TYR A 70 -8.77 -9.97 -4.40
CA TYR A 70 -10.15 -9.53 -4.36
C TYR A 70 -10.41 -8.56 -5.51
N GLN A 71 -11.57 -8.66 -6.13
CA GLN A 71 -12.00 -7.73 -7.17
C GLN A 71 -12.91 -6.67 -6.58
N PHE A 72 -12.62 -5.40 -6.86
CA PHE A 72 -13.51 -4.30 -6.50
C PHE A 72 -14.74 -4.32 -7.40
N LEU A 73 -15.93 -4.35 -6.80
CA LEU A 73 -17.21 -4.38 -7.50
C LEU A 73 -17.83 -2.99 -7.60
N TYR A 74 -18.13 -2.37 -6.48
CA TYR A 74 -18.79 -1.06 -6.40
C TYR A 74 -18.60 -0.42 -5.02
N LYS A 75 -18.92 0.86 -4.94
CA LYS A 75 -18.95 1.61 -3.68
C LYS A 75 -20.37 1.69 -3.14
N GLU A 76 -20.53 1.40 -1.85
CA GLU A 76 -21.78 1.52 -1.12
C GLU A 76 -21.59 2.40 0.13
N GLY A 77 -22.08 3.64 0.08
CA GLY A 77 -21.82 4.63 1.13
C GLY A 77 -20.32 4.92 1.26
N ASP A 78 -19.76 4.68 2.44
CA ASP A 78 -18.32 4.84 2.72
C ASP A 78 -17.53 3.55 2.53
N ASP A 79 -18.21 2.43 2.31
CA ASP A 79 -17.59 1.13 2.11
C ASP A 79 -17.38 0.80 0.63
N TYR A 80 -16.31 0.08 0.36
CA TYR A 80 -15.99 -0.45 -0.94
C TYR A 80 -16.23 -1.96 -0.93
N ILE A 81 -17.12 -2.43 -1.81
CA ILE A 81 -17.51 -3.84 -1.86
C ILE A 81 -16.57 -4.60 -2.77
N PHE A 82 -15.89 -5.57 -2.20
CA PHE A 82 -14.94 -6.45 -2.88
C PHE A 82 -15.43 -7.89 -2.88
N MET A 83 -15.11 -8.61 -3.94
CA MET A 83 -15.39 -10.04 -4.06
C MET A 83 -14.09 -10.82 -4.00
N ASN A 84 -14.01 -11.77 -3.10
CA ASN A 84 -12.92 -12.75 -3.05
C ASN A 84 -12.96 -13.59 -4.34
N GLN A 85 -11.86 -13.64 -5.09
CA GLN A 85 -11.82 -14.37 -6.36
C GLN A 85 -11.74 -15.90 -6.22
N GLU A 86 -11.51 -16.41 -5.01
CA GLU A 86 -11.47 -17.83 -4.73
C GLU A 86 -12.81 -18.37 -4.23
N THR A 87 -13.45 -17.63 -3.30
CA THR A 87 -14.70 -18.05 -2.65
C THR A 87 -15.94 -17.39 -3.22
N PHE A 88 -15.78 -16.28 -3.95
CA PHE A 88 -16.84 -15.42 -4.49
C PHE A 88 -17.69 -14.70 -3.45
N ASP A 89 -17.27 -14.74 -2.19
CA ASP A 89 -17.92 -13.98 -1.13
C ASP A 89 -17.62 -12.49 -1.26
N GLN A 90 -18.61 -11.67 -0.93
CA GLN A 90 -18.49 -10.22 -0.95
C GLN A 90 -18.20 -9.69 0.46
N HIS A 91 -17.22 -8.78 0.55
CA HIS A 91 -16.81 -8.16 1.80
C HIS A 91 -16.71 -6.65 1.66
N PRO A 92 -17.30 -5.88 2.59
CA PRO A 92 -17.06 -4.44 2.66
C PRO A 92 -15.66 -4.18 3.23
N ILE A 93 -14.93 -3.28 2.60
CA ILE A 93 -13.63 -2.80 3.08
C ILE A 93 -13.71 -1.28 3.19
N ALA A 94 -13.39 -0.76 4.37
CA ALA A 94 -13.41 0.68 4.62
C ALA A 94 -12.34 1.40 3.79
N HIS A 95 -12.66 2.62 3.36
CA HIS A 95 -11.76 3.50 2.60
C HIS A 95 -10.33 3.54 3.17
N ASP A 96 -10.20 3.73 4.48
CA ASP A 96 -8.92 3.93 5.15
C ASP A 96 -8.02 2.69 5.18
N LEU A 97 -8.58 1.52 4.88
CA LEU A 97 -7.82 0.27 4.78
C LEU A 97 -7.31 -0.01 3.37
N ILE A 98 -7.66 0.82 2.38
CA ILE A 98 -7.27 0.60 0.98
C ILE A 98 -6.13 1.53 0.61
N ASN A 99 -4.95 0.99 0.43
CA ASN A 99 -3.78 1.75 -0.02
C ASN A 99 -3.88 2.04 -1.52
N GLY A 100 -3.81 3.32 -1.88
CA GLY A 100 -3.93 3.78 -3.27
C GLY A 100 -5.38 3.90 -3.76
N VAL A 101 -6.35 4.02 -2.87
CA VAL A 101 -7.80 4.09 -3.15
C VAL A 101 -8.18 5.15 -4.18
N ASP A 102 -7.45 6.25 -4.29
CA ASP A 102 -7.69 7.33 -5.26
C ASP A 102 -7.58 6.85 -6.73
N PHE A 103 -6.89 5.73 -6.94
CA PHE A 103 -6.71 5.12 -8.27
C PHE A 103 -7.58 3.89 -8.48
N LEU A 104 -8.51 3.60 -7.58
CA LEU A 104 -9.35 2.42 -7.65
C LEU A 104 -10.49 2.60 -8.66
N LEU A 105 -10.62 1.64 -9.57
CA LEU A 105 -11.72 1.54 -10.53
C LEU A 105 -12.46 0.21 -10.36
N GLU A 106 -13.74 0.20 -10.66
CA GLU A 106 -14.55 -1.02 -10.68
C GLU A 106 -13.93 -2.08 -11.59
N GLY A 107 -13.92 -3.33 -11.13
CA GLY A 107 -13.32 -4.46 -11.82
C GLY A 107 -11.83 -4.66 -11.54
N MET A 108 -11.14 -3.72 -10.89
CA MET A 108 -9.74 -3.91 -10.53
C MET A 108 -9.57 -4.97 -9.44
N THR A 109 -8.47 -5.72 -9.53
CA THR A 109 -8.08 -6.71 -8.53
C THR A 109 -7.01 -6.14 -7.61
N LEU A 110 -7.23 -6.27 -6.31
CA LEU A 110 -6.33 -5.85 -5.24
C LEU A 110 -5.90 -7.07 -4.43
N ASP A 111 -4.76 -6.95 -3.77
CA ASP A 111 -4.33 -7.90 -2.76
C ASP A 111 -4.90 -7.50 -1.40
N VAL A 112 -5.83 -8.28 -0.87
CA VAL A 112 -6.38 -8.10 0.47
C VAL A 112 -5.60 -8.94 1.46
N VAL A 113 -5.13 -8.30 2.53
CA VAL A 113 -4.38 -8.94 3.61
C VAL A 113 -5.27 -9.05 4.83
N SER A 114 -5.42 -10.27 5.33
CA SER A 114 -6.27 -10.60 6.48
C SER A 114 -5.50 -11.35 7.55
N ASP A 115 -5.95 -11.23 8.79
CA ASP A 115 -5.51 -12.09 9.89
C ASP A 115 -6.05 -13.51 9.63
N ALA A 116 -5.17 -14.48 9.44
CA ALA A 116 -5.55 -15.86 9.11
C ALA A 116 -6.33 -16.58 10.21
N SER A 117 -6.27 -16.09 11.44
CA SER A 117 -6.95 -16.71 12.58
C SER A 117 -8.38 -16.19 12.79
N THR A 118 -8.64 -14.95 12.42
CA THR A 118 -9.93 -14.27 12.62
C THR A 118 -10.64 -13.93 11.32
N GLU A 119 -9.96 -14.12 10.17
CA GLU A 119 -10.40 -13.69 8.83
C GLU A 119 -10.67 -12.18 8.71
N THR A 120 -10.21 -11.40 9.69
CA THR A 120 -10.39 -9.96 9.71
C THR A 120 -9.50 -9.30 8.67
N VAL A 121 -10.07 -8.48 7.79
CA VAL A 121 -9.31 -7.67 6.83
C VAL A 121 -8.48 -6.63 7.59
N LEU A 122 -7.19 -6.62 7.30
CA LEU A 122 -6.23 -5.68 7.89
C LEU A 122 -6.01 -4.48 6.97
N TYR A 123 -5.83 -4.74 5.68
CA TYR A 123 -5.70 -3.73 4.63
C TYR A 123 -5.79 -4.35 3.24
N ALA A 124 -5.94 -3.52 2.23
CA ALA A 124 -5.87 -3.89 0.83
C ALA A 124 -4.84 -3.04 0.09
N ASP A 125 -4.04 -3.67 -0.77
CA ASP A 125 -3.04 -3.01 -1.58
C ASP A 125 -3.44 -3.00 -3.04
N MET A 126 -3.47 -1.81 -3.64
CA MET A 126 -3.50 -1.66 -5.09
C MET A 126 -2.22 -2.24 -5.72
N PRO A 127 -2.27 -2.70 -6.98
CA PRO A 127 -1.05 -2.92 -7.75
C PRO A 127 -0.16 -1.67 -7.69
N ILE A 128 1.16 -1.87 -7.56
CA ILE A 128 2.12 -0.77 -7.43
C ILE A 128 2.02 0.20 -8.61
N LYS A 129 1.74 -0.33 -9.81
CA LYS A 129 1.57 0.45 -11.03
C LYS A 129 0.21 0.16 -11.64
N VAL A 130 -0.46 1.23 -12.05
CA VAL A 130 -1.72 1.17 -12.78
C VAL A 130 -1.65 2.02 -14.04
N GLN A 131 -2.39 1.60 -15.05
CA GLN A 131 -2.55 2.37 -16.29
C GLN A 131 -3.89 3.08 -16.25
N MET A 132 -3.86 4.41 -16.49
CA MET A 132 -5.06 5.23 -16.45
C MET A 132 -5.09 6.23 -17.60
N LYS A 133 -6.28 6.45 -18.11
CA LYS A 133 -6.53 7.44 -19.15
C LYS A 133 -6.64 8.85 -18.53
N ILE A 134 -6.01 9.82 -19.16
CA ILE A 134 -6.19 11.24 -18.81
C ILE A 134 -7.57 11.69 -19.31
N THR A 135 -8.40 12.14 -18.40
CA THR A 135 -9.74 12.68 -18.72
C THR A 135 -9.75 14.18 -18.90
N TYR A 136 -8.83 14.88 -18.22
CA TYR A 136 -8.67 16.32 -18.34
C TYR A 136 -7.23 16.76 -18.05
N THR A 137 -6.71 17.67 -18.85
CA THR A 137 -5.47 18.41 -18.57
C THR A 137 -5.42 19.68 -19.39
N GLU A 138 -4.82 20.73 -18.84
CA GLU A 138 -4.59 21.96 -19.61
C GLU A 138 -3.50 21.74 -20.66
N PRO A 139 -3.59 22.42 -21.82
CA PRO A 139 -2.53 22.41 -22.81
C PRO A 139 -1.23 22.94 -22.20
N GLY A 140 -0.10 22.30 -22.47
CA GLY A 140 1.21 22.84 -22.12
C GLY A 140 1.48 24.14 -22.87
N LEU A 141 1.82 25.21 -22.15
CA LEU A 141 2.17 26.49 -22.80
C LEU A 141 3.49 26.32 -23.60
N LYS A 142 3.47 26.69 -24.88
CA LYS A 142 4.68 26.81 -25.70
C LYS A 142 5.53 27.95 -25.15
N GLY A 143 6.66 27.63 -24.54
CA GLY A 143 7.60 28.63 -24.01
C GLY A 143 8.28 28.29 -22.72
N ASP A 144 7.75 27.35 -21.96
CA ASP A 144 8.42 26.80 -20.77
C ASP A 144 9.51 25.81 -21.19
N THR A 145 10.74 26.29 -21.21
CA THR A 145 11.96 25.55 -21.58
C THR A 145 12.44 24.61 -20.46
N ALA A 146 11.72 24.51 -19.35
CA ALA A 146 12.08 23.64 -18.24
C ALA A 146 11.58 22.22 -18.50
N THR A 147 12.50 21.31 -18.84
CA THR A 147 12.26 19.85 -19.01
C THR A 147 11.72 19.15 -17.75
N THR A 148 11.64 19.85 -16.63
CA THR A 148 11.17 19.38 -15.33
C THR A 148 9.83 19.95 -14.90
N THR A 149 9.20 20.81 -15.71
CA THR A 149 7.89 21.39 -15.37
C THR A 149 6.78 20.36 -15.54
N LEU A 150 6.01 20.18 -14.49
CA LEU A 150 4.86 19.29 -14.46
C LEU A 150 3.57 20.09 -14.39
N LYS A 151 2.53 19.64 -15.05
CA LYS A 151 1.16 20.18 -15.00
C LYS A 151 0.21 19.20 -14.30
N PRO A 152 -0.89 19.69 -13.71
CA PRO A 152 -1.92 18.82 -13.18
C PRO A 152 -2.71 18.16 -14.31
N ALA A 153 -3.09 16.91 -14.10
CA ALA A 153 -3.97 16.15 -14.98
C ALA A 153 -4.93 15.30 -14.14
N THR A 154 -6.17 15.20 -14.56
CA THR A 154 -7.17 14.35 -13.95
C THR A 154 -7.23 13.03 -14.73
N VAL A 155 -7.19 11.91 -14.00
CA VAL A 155 -7.31 10.58 -14.58
C VAL A 155 -8.73 10.03 -14.40
N GLU A 156 -9.04 8.93 -15.08
CA GLU A 156 -10.38 8.33 -15.11
C GLU A 156 -10.94 7.92 -13.75
N SER A 157 -10.10 7.70 -12.74
CA SER A 157 -10.54 7.49 -11.34
C SER A 157 -10.99 8.77 -10.62
N GLY A 158 -10.80 9.94 -11.24
CA GLY A 158 -11.03 11.24 -10.64
C GLY A 158 -9.84 11.81 -9.85
N ALA A 159 -8.76 11.04 -9.69
CA ALA A 159 -7.55 11.51 -9.04
C ALA A 159 -6.79 12.53 -9.88
N THR A 160 -6.11 13.47 -9.22
CA THR A 160 -5.23 14.43 -9.87
C THR A 160 -3.78 13.99 -9.72
N VAL A 161 -3.07 13.91 -10.84
CA VAL A 161 -1.65 13.55 -10.90
C VAL A 161 -0.85 14.66 -11.58
N ARG A 162 0.45 14.71 -11.32
CA ARG A 162 1.35 15.64 -11.97
C ARG A 162 2.05 14.94 -13.14
N VAL A 163 1.87 15.50 -14.35
CA VAL A 163 2.39 14.92 -15.60
C VAL A 163 3.28 15.90 -16.35
N PRO A 164 4.22 15.42 -17.19
CA PRO A 164 4.99 16.29 -18.09
C PRO A 164 4.08 17.11 -19.01
N LEU A 165 4.56 18.29 -19.43
CA LEU A 165 3.78 19.23 -20.25
C LEU A 165 3.31 18.66 -21.59
N PHE A 166 4.03 17.67 -22.13
CA PHE A 166 3.69 17.03 -23.43
C PHE A 166 2.55 16.00 -23.35
N ILE A 167 2.09 15.66 -22.16
CA ILE A 167 0.96 14.72 -21.98
C ILE A 167 -0.35 15.45 -22.29
N ASN A 168 -1.22 14.82 -23.10
CA ASN A 168 -2.48 15.39 -23.53
C ASN A 168 -3.66 14.57 -22.98
N GLU A 169 -4.83 15.22 -23.02
CA GLU A 169 -6.10 14.56 -22.73
C GLU A 169 -6.33 13.38 -23.68
N GLY A 170 -6.87 12.29 -23.18
CA GLY A 170 -7.11 11.05 -23.92
C GLY A 170 -5.92 10.09 -23.98
N GLU A 171 -4.71 10.50 -23.59
CA GLU A 171 -3.56 9.63 -23.49
C GLU A 171 -3.64 8.73 -22.24
N THR A 172 -3.07 7.52 -22.32
CA THR A 172 -2.94 6.60 -21.20
C THR A 172 -1.55 6.70 -20.61
N ILE A 173 -1.50 6.83 -19.28
CA ILE A 173 -0.25 6.91 -18.53
C ILE A 173 -0.16 5.78 -17.50
N GLU A 174 1.06 5.44 -17.11
CA GLU A 174 1.36 4.57 -15.98
C GLU A 174 1.65 5.43 -14.74
N ILE A 175 1.02 5.09 -13.62
CA ILE A 175 1.10 5.80 -12.34
C ILE A 175 1.58 4.82 -11.28
N ASP A 176 2.48 5.27 -10.40
CA ASP A 176 2.82 4.58 -9.16
C ASP A 176 1.75 4.90 -8.10
N THR A 177 1.02 3.89 -7.66
CA THR A 177 -0.11 4.07 -6.72
C THR A 177 0.30 4.41 -5.30
N ARG A 178 1.58 4.24 -4.95
CA ARG A 178 2.11 4.50 -3.59
C ARG A 178 2.23 5.98 -3.30
N ASP A 179 2.54 6.79 -4.31
CA ASP A 179 2.76 8.24 -4.19
C ASP A 179 2.01 9.07 -5.24
N GLY A 180 1.30 8.43 -6.18
CA GLY A 180 0.58 9.08 -7.26
C GLY A 180 1.48 9.65 -8.34
N SER A 181 2.74 9.24 -8.44
CA SER A 181 3.68 9.78 -9.39
C SER A 181 3.50 9.20 -10.81
N TYR A 182 3.72 10.07 -11.81
CA TYR A 182 3.80 9.66 -13.20
C TYR A 182 5.04 8.80 -13.44
N VAL A 183 4.86 7.63 -14.03
CA VAL A 183 5.95 6.72 -14.39
C VAL A 183 6.31 6.83 -15.86
N GLY A 184 5.31 6.84 -16.73
CA GLY A 184 5.54 6.88 -18.16
C GLY A 184 4.24 6.96 -18.97
N ARG A 185 4.39 7.22 -20.26
CA ARG A 185 3.29 7.14 -21.22
C ARG A 185 3.19 5.71 -21.75
N VAL A 186 1.98 5.17 -21.75
CA VAL A 186 1.69 3.89 -22.37
C VAL A 186 1.54 4.11 -23.86
N LYS A 187 2.35 3.41 -24.66
CA LYS A 187 2.19 3.40 -26.11
C LYS A 187 1.00 2.52 -26.48
N ALA A 188 0.10 3.06 -27.28
CA ALA A 188 -0.95 2.30 -27.90
C ALA A 188 -0.37 1.27 -28.90
#